data_4e47dd765f43b371565cbfaca983bb8f
#
_entry.id   4e47dd765f43b371565cbfaca983bb8f
#
_cell.length_a   1.000
_cell.length_b   1.000
_cell.length_c   1.000
_cell.angle_alpha   90.00
_cell.angle_beta   90.00
_cell.angle_gamma   90.00
#
_symmetry.space_group_name_H-M   'P 1'
#
loop_
_entity.id
_entity.type
_entity.pdbx_description
1 polymer ?
#
loop_
_entity_poly.entity_id
_entity_poly.type
_entity_poly.pdbx_seq_one_letter_code
_entity_poly.pdbx_strand_id
1 'polypeptide(L)'
;MNIADRILYLRKSKGISQEELADKVGVSRQAVSKWESEQSMPDVEKIIIMSDYFNVTTDYILKGIEAVENKEEKSKEIVGKVFYI
;
A
#
# COMPACT_ATOMS: atom_id res chain seq x y z
N MET A 1 11.98 -6.05 -0.30
CA MET A 1 10.84 -5.94 -1.23
C MET A 1 10.65 -4.47 -1.58
N ASN A 2 10.71 -4.14 -2.87
CA ASN A 2 10.52 -2.76 -3.30
C ASN A 2 9.03 -2.50 -3.59
N ILE A 3 8.70 -1.28 -4.05
CA ILE A 3 7.30 -0.92 -4.28
C ILE A 3 6.66 -1.81 -5.35
N ALA A 4 7.41 -2.16 -6.39
CA ALA A 4 6.90 -3.04 -7.45
C ALA A 4 6.52 -4.40 -6.88
N ASP A 5 7.37 -4.97 -6.03
CA ASP A 5 7.09 -6.25 -5.39
C ASP A 5 5.88 -6.17 -4.47
N ARG A 6 5.75 -5.07 -3.73
CA ARG A 6 4.61 -4.92 -2.82
C ARG A 6 3.30 -4.80 -3.57
N ILE A 7 3.28 -4.06 -4.67
CA ILE A 7 2.07 -3.95 -5.50
C ILE A 7 1.69 -5.33 -6.04
N LEU A 8 2.67 -6.05 -6.56
CA LEU A 8 2.45 -7.40 -7.08
C LEU A 8 1.92 -8.33 -5.99
N TYR A 9 2.53 -8.28 -4.82
CA TYR A 9 2.12 -9.11 -3.69
C TYR A 9 0.67 -8.82 -3.29
N LEU A 10 0.33 -7.54 -3.17
CA LEU A 10 -1.03 -7.15 -2.77
C LEU A 10 -2.06 -7.59 -3.81
N ARG A 11 -1.73 -7.42 -5.09
CA ARG A 11 -2.62 -7.81 -6.17
C ARG A 11 -2.87 -9.31 -6.14
N LYS A 12 -1.80 -10.09 -6.02
CA LYS A 12 -1.93 -11.56 -6.01
C LYS A 12 -2.62 -12.04 -4.74
N SER A 13 -2.37 -11.39 -3.62
CA SER A 13 -3.04 -11.74 -2.37
C SER A 13 -4.55 -11.54 -2.46
N LYS A 14 -4.99 -10.57 -3.24
CA LYS A 14 -6.41 -10.31 -3.45
C LYS A 14 -6.99 -11.16 -4.57
N GLY A 15 -6.15 -11.86 -5.31
CA GLY A 15 -6.59 -12.75 -6.36
C GLY A 15 -7.11 -12.05 -7.60
N ILE A 16 -6.60 -10.86 -7.89
CA ILE A 16 -7.08 -10.08 -9.05
C ILE A 16 -5.98 -9.96 -10.10
N SER A 17 -6.41 -9.72 -11.34
CA SER A 17 -5.52 -9.54 -12.48
C SER A 17 -4.97 -8.11 -12.51
N GLN A 18 -3.96 -7.89 -13.35
CA GLN A 18 -3.47 -6.54 -13.61
C GLN A 18 -4.57 -5.66 -14.15
N GLU A 19 -5.41 -6.19 -15.02
CA GLU A 19 -6.51 -5.43 -15.61
C GLU A 19 -7.52 -5.03 -14.55
N GLU A 20 -7.84 -5.93 -13.62
CA GLU A 20 -8.77 -5.64 -12.55
C GLU A 20 -8.21 -4.55 -11.63
N LEU A 21 -6.92 -4.63 -11.31
CA LEU A 21 -6.31 -3.59 -10.49
C LEU A 21 -6.32 -2.25 -11.22
N ALA A 22 -6.00 -2.26 -12.51
CA ALA A 22 -6.00 -1.05 -13.32
C ALA A 22 -7.39 -0.39 -13.29
N ASP A 23 -8.43 -1.21 -13.40
CA ASP A 23 -9.81 -0.74 -13.35
C ASP A 23 -10.12 -0.05 -12.01
N LYS A 24 -9.70 -0.68 -10.91
CA LYS A 24 -9.97 -0.14 -9.57
C LYS A 24 -9.22 1.16 -9.31
N VAL A 25 -8.05 1.31 -9.89
CA VAL A 25 -7.20 2.48 -9.66
C VAL A 25 -7.46 3.58 -10.69
N GLY A 26 -8.09 3.23 -11.80
CA GLY A 26 -8.41 4.20 -12.84
C GLY A 26 -7.25 4.46 -13.80
N VAL A 27 -6.48 3.42 -14.12
CA VAL A 27 -5.35 3.52 -15.05
C VAL A 27 -5.44 2.40 -16.08
N SER A 28 -4.54 2.41 -17.05
CA SER A 28 -4.49 1.34 -18.04
C SER A 28 -3.77 0.11 -17.45
N ARG A 29 -4.04 -1.06 -18.05
CA ARG A 29 -3.33 -2.27 -17.64
C ARG A 29 -1.81 -2.11 -17.84
N GLN A 30 -1.41 -1.40 -18.88
CA GLN A 30 0.01 -1.16 -19.14
C GLN A 30 0.66 -0.40 -18.00
N ALA A 31 -0.06 0.53 -17.37
CA ALA A 31 0.48 1.26 -16.23
C ALA A 31 0.78 0.30 -15.08
N VAL A 32 -0.15 -0.58 -14.75
CA VAL A 32 0.06 -1.56 -13.68
C VAL A 32 1.24 -2.48 -14.04
N SER A 33 1.30 -2.93 -15.28
CA SER A 33 2.40 -3.78 -15.73
C SER A 33 3.75 -3.10 -15.54
N LYS A 34 3.82 -1.81 -15.87
CA LYS A 34 5.07 -1.05 -15.71
C LYS A 34 5.43 -0.86 -14.24
N TRP A 35 4.44 -0.65 -13.38
CA TRP A 35 4.70 -0.55 -11.94
C TRP A 35 5.30 -1.85 -11.41
N GLU A 36 4.74 -2.99 -11.83
CA GLU A 36 5.18 -4.29 -11.31
C GLU A 36 6.51 -4.73 -11.90
N SER A 37 6.92 -4.17 -13.02
CA SER A 37 8.21 -4.48 -13.66
C SER A 37 9.27 -3.42 -13.41
N GLU A 38 8.98 -2.44 -12.56
CA GLU A 38 9.92 -1.37 -12.18
C GLU A 38 10.25 -0.42 -13.32
N GLN A 39 9.41 -0.37 -14.34
CA GLN A 39 9.61 0.57 -15.44
C GLN A 39 9.07 1.96 -15.13
N SER A 40 8.13 2.05 -14.21
CA SER A 40 7.60 3.35 -13.77
C SER A 40 7.04 3.18 -12.37
N MET A 41 6.73 4.31 -11.74
CA MET A 41 6.14 4.31 -10.40
C MET A 41 4.76 4.95 -10.44
N PRO A 42 3.83 4.46 -9.62
CA PRO A 42 2.54 5.15 -9.50
C PRO A 42 2.75 6.50 -8.84
N ASP A 43 1.93 7.49 -9.23
CA ASP A 43 1.97 8.78 -8.55
C ASP A 43 1.26 8.68 -7.20
N VAL A 44 1.35 9.76 -6.42
CA VAL A 44 0.82 9.78 -5.06
C VAL A 44 -0.67 9.47 -5.02
N GLU A 45 -1.42 10.03 -5.96
CA GLU A 45 -2.87 9.80 -6.00
C GLU A 45 -3.20 8.32 -6.15
N LYS A 46 -2.49 7.64 -7.05
CA LYS A 46 -2.73 6.22 -7.28
C LYS A 46 -2.31 5.37 -6.09
N ILE A 47 -1.25 5.79 -5.40
CA ILE A 47 -0.83 5.09 -4.18
C ILE A 47 -1.90 5.20 -3.10
N ILE A 48 -2.52 6.37 -2.96
CA ILE A 48 -3.59 6.56 -1.99
C ILE A 48 -4.79 5.67 -2.33
N ILE A 49 -5.17 5.63 -3.60
CA ILE A 49 -6.29 4.79 -4.03
C ILE A 49 -5.98 3.31 -3.75
N MET A 50 -4.76 2.88 -4.06
CA MET A 50 -4.37 1.49 -3.80
C MET A 50 -4.36 1.17 -2.31
N SER A 51 -3.90 2.11 -1.48
CA SER A 51 -3.88 1.87 -0.03
C SER A 51 -5.31 1.65 0.49
N ASP A 52 -6.25 2.45 0.01
CA ASP A 52 -7.64 2.28 0.41
C ASP A 52 -8.21 0.96 -0.11
N TYR A 53 -7.94 0.64 -1.36
CA TYR A 53 -8.48 -0.57 -1.97
C TYR A 53 -7.95 -1.82 -1.30
N PHE A 54 -6.66 -1.85 -1.01
CA PHE A 54 -6.03 -3.00 -0.38
C PHE A 54 -6.11 -2.98 1.15
N ASN A 55 -6.65 -1.91 1.71
CA ASN A 55 -6.78 -1.73 3.16
C ASN A 55 -5.43 -1.83 3.85
N VAL A 56 -4.45 -1.13 3.31
CA VAL A 56 -3.12 -0.99 3.89
C VAL A 56 -2.77 0.49 3.93
N THR A 57 -1.70 0.83 4.62
CA THR A 57 -1.26 2.23 4.68
C THR A 57 -0.45 2.59 3.44
N THR A 58 -0.40 3.90 3.14
CA THR A 58 0.49 4.38 2.09
C THR A 58 1.95 4.09 2.45
N ASP A 59 2.29 4.15 3.73
CA ASP A 59 3.64 3.83 4.19
C ASP A 59 4.02 2.39 3.88
N TYR A 60 3.07 1.47 3.99
CA TYR A 60 3.36 0.08 3.63
C TYR A 60 3.72 -0.03 2.15
N ILE A 61 2.93 0.62 1.28
CA ILE A 61 3.17 0.55 -0.16
C ILE A 61 4.52 1.20 -0.49
N LEU A 62 4.76 2.38 0.08
CA LEU A 62 5.94 3.17 -0.27
C LEU A 62 7.22 2.64 0.34
N LYS A 63 7.18 2.17 1.58
CA LYS A 63 8.37 1.85 2.34
C LYS A 63 8.38 0.44 2.90
N GLY A 64 7.26 -0.27 2.85
CA GLY A 64 7.16 -1.59 3.45
C GLY A 64 7.00 -1.55 4.95
N ILE A 65 6.64 -0.42 5.53
CA ILE A 65 6.45 -0.27 6.96
C ILE A 65 5.02 -0.62 7.30
N GLU A 66 4.84 -1.67 8.11
CA GLU A 66 3.49 -2.07 8.51
C GLU A 66 3.04 -1.23 9.69
N ALA A 67 1.75 -0.91 9.69
CA ALA A 67 1.12 -0.23 10.82
C ALA A 67 1.05 -1.21 11.99
N VAL A 68 1.45 -0.79 13.12
CA VAL A 68 1.60 -1.68 14.27
C VAL A 68 0.50 -1.48 15.26
N GLU A 69 0.88 -1.64 15.09
CA GLU A 69 0.47 -1.59 15.53
C GLU A 69 0.21 -1.32 16.54
N ASN A 70 0.56 -1.10 16.20
CA ASN A 70 0.59 -0.80 16.65
C ASN A 70 0.59 -0.75 17.81
N LYS A 71 0.54 -1.07 18.09
CA LYS A 71 0.79 -1.12 18.73
C LYS A 71 0.98 -0.60 19.80
N GLU A 72 0.84 -0.31 19.44
CA GLU A 72 1.30 0.10 20.04
C GLU A 72 1.24 0.69 20.79
N GLU A 73 0.99 0.66 20.65
CA GLU A 73 1.26 1.20 21.06
C GLU A 73 1.07 1.70 21.74
N LYS A 74 0.81 1.54 21.99
CA LYS A 74 0.94 2.08 22.48
C LYS A 74 0.85 2.62 23.09
N SER A 75 0.52 2.43 23.13
CA SER A 75 0.72 3.00 23.58
C SER A 75 0.57 3.55 24.01
N LYS A 76 0.39 3.38 24.09
CA LYS A 76 0.54 3.99 24.40
C LYS A 76 0.41 4.62 24.67
N GLU A 77 0.17 4.42 24.56
CA GLU A 77 0.33 5.04 24.78
C GLU A 77 0.22 5.61 24.93
N ILE A 78 0.06 5.46 25.05
CA ILE A 78 0.16 6.11 25.22
C ILE A 78 -0.06 6.56 25.44
N VAL A 79 -0.17 6.47 25.46
CA VAL A 79 -0.05 7.02 25.72
C VAL A 79 -0.14 7.54 25.89
N GLY A 80 -0.36 7.14 26.13
CA GLY A 80 -0.16 7.84 26.38
C GLY A 80 -0.22 8.12 26.55
N LYS A 81 -0.19 8.01 26.47
CA LYS A 81 0.01 8.35 26.66
C LYS A 81 0.13 8.86 27.00
N VAL A 82 -0.31 8.94 27.13
CA VAL A 82 0.02 9.50 27.23
C VAL A 82 0.09 9.83 27.50
N PHE A 83 0.18 9.45 27.55
CA PHE A 83 0.39 9.83 27.65
C PHE A 83 0.43 10.11 28.23
N TYR A 84 0.26 10.17 28.59
CA TYR A 84 0.50 10.48 28.85
C TYR A 84 0.56 10.73 29.54
N ILE A 85 0.18 10.63 29.72
CA ILE A 85 0.50 11.07 30.14
C ILE A 85 0.54 11.42 30.67
#